data_e71bb8e2119c275114553df6c1c0b096
#
_entry.id   e71bb8e2119c275114553df6c1c0b096
#
_cell.length_a   1.000
_cell.length_b   1.000
_cell.length_c   1.000
_cell.angle_alpha   90.00
_cell.angle_beta   90.00
_cell.angle_gamma   90.00
#
_symmetry.space_group_name_H-M   'P 1'
#
loop_
_entity.id
_entity.type
_entity.pdbx_description
1 polymer ?
#
loop_
_entity_poly.entity_id
_entity_poly.type
_entity_poly.pdbx_seq_one_letter_code
_entity_poly.pdbx_strand_id
1 'polypeptide(L)'
;MHEYYFTHKPSTRENSKIQKLIFKEGMVGYGIFWSLIERLCNCENQMEAEFEVMAFEFRTTEDLIRNVVENYGLFSNEDNIITSKLIKQRPLKQDSALFVEIKGGFAQFKETYYGNKTYLLIAYSFWNVWIKANPTHRTFQTAKVDVWVDDVKRIIETDKQPIERLVVILKYFEKCAKGDASYRDFWFRTIKSCGGLRNNKNGIFNIDRIIDEVNEKIQTDDEFAKVALKAVENFKKITN
;
A
#
# COMPACT_ATOMS: atom_id res chain seq x y z
N MET A 1 12.50 2.03 -11.56
CA MET A 1 12.62 0.62 -11.15
C MET A 1 11.22 0.03 -11.10
N HIS A 2 11.03 -1.21 -11.54
CA HIS A 2 9.73 -1.86 -11.61
C HIS A 2 9.78 -3.17 -10.84
N GLU A 3 8.67 -3.57 -10.23
CA GLU A 3 8.51 -4.88 -9.62
C GLU A 3 7.68 -5.75 -10.55
N TYR A 4 8.18 -6.93 -10.83
CA TYR A 4 7.50 -7.93 -11.63
C TYR A 4 6.92 -8.99 -10.70
N TYR A 5 5.65 -9.33 -10.89
CA TYR A 5 4.98 -10.29 -10.02
C TYR A 5 3.94 -11.10 -10.80
N PHE A 6 3.69 -12.27 -10.28
CA PHE A 6 2.60 -13.14 -10.69
C PHE A 6 1.66 -13.38 -9.50
N THR A 7 0.36 -13.32 -9.74
CA THR A 7 -0.62 -13.61 -8.71
C THR A 7 -1.05 -15.07 -8.79
N HIS A 8 -0.58 -15.88 -7.86
CA HIS A 8 -1.08 -17.26 -7.70
C HIS A 8 -2.46 -17.22 -7.01
N LYS A 9 -3.49 -17.59 -7.77
CA LYS A 9 -4.85 -17.77 -7.24
C LYS A 9 -5.19 -19.25 -7.26
N PRO A 10 -6.09 -19.76 -6.38
CA PRO A 10 -6.59 -21.12 -6.47
C PRO A 10 -7.12 -21.47 -7.86
N SER A 11 -7.78 -20.50 -8.53
CA SER A 11 -8.30 -20.62 -9.89
C SER A 11 -7.23 -20.58 -11.00
N THR A 12 -5.94 -20.40 -10.69
CA THR A 12 -4.88 -20.42 -11.71
C THR A 12 -4.88 -21.73 -12.49
N ARG A 13 -5.18 -22.85 -11.83
CA ARG A 13 -5.29 -24.18 -12.48
C ARG A 13 -6.49 -24.31 -13.41
N GLU A 14 -7.47 -23.44 -13.32
CA GLU A 14 -8.66 -23.41 -14.18
C GLU A 14 -8.39 -22.70 -15.52
N ASN A 15 -7.26 -22.06 -15.67
CA ASN A 15 -6.85 -21.46 -16.95
C ASN A 15 -6.69 -22.56 -18.00
N SER A 16 -7.41 -22.45 -19.11
CA SER A 16 -7.46 -23.47 -20.17
C SER A 16 -6.08 -23.85 -20.74
N LYS A 17 -5.16 -22.89 -20.81
CA LYS A 17 -3.79 -23.10 -21.29
C LYS A 17 -2.98 -23.93 -20.28
N ILE A 18 -3.14 -23.64 -18.98
CA ILE A 18 -2.50 -24.38 -17.90
C ILE A 18 -3.11 -25.78 -17.79
N GLN A 19 -4.42 -25.93 -17.94
CA GLN A 19 -5.06 -27.24 -18.01
C GLN A 19 -4.54 -28.09 -19.19
N LYS A 20 -4.39 -27.47 -20.37
CA LYS A 20 -3.82 -28.14 -21.54
C LYS A 20 -2.37 -28.58 -21.28
N LEU A 21 -1.56 -27.73 -20.64
CA LEU A 21 -0.20 -28.05 -20.23
C LEU A 21 -0.18 -29.25 -19.28
N ILE A 22 -0.99 -29.21 -18.20
CA ILE A 22 -1.06 -30.31 -17.22
C ILE A 22 -1.54 -31.61 -17.88
N PHE A 23 -2.50 -31.52 -18.78
CA PHE A 23 -3.01 -32.70 -19.48
C PHE A 23 -1.95 -33.38 -20.37
N LYS A 24 -1.11 -32.58 -21.03
CA LYS A 24 -0.09 -33.08 -21.97
C LYS A 24 1.21 -33.48 -21.29
N GLU A 25 1.71 -32.62 -20.40
CA GLU A 25 3.07 -32.74 -19.81
C GLU A 25 3.03 -33.14 -18.33
N GLY A 26 1.82 -33.33 -17.78
CA GLY A 26 1.67 -33.71 -16.38
C GLY A 26 2.15 -32.66 -15.40
N MET A 27 2.46 -33.13 -14.20
CA MET A 27 2.94 -32.25 -13.12
C MET A 27 4.37 -31.76 -13.34
N VAL A 28 5.16 -32.44 -14.18
CA VAL A 28 6.50 -31.98 -14.55
C VAL A 28 6.39 -30.71 -15.38
N GLY A 29 5.54 -30.68 -16.40
CA GLY A 29 5.30 -29.48 -17.21
C GLY A 29 4.74 -28.34 -16.38
N TYR A 30 3.85 -28.62 -15.41
CA TYR A 30 3.34 -27.61 -14.49
C TYR A 30 4.44 -27.07 -13.55
N GLY A 31 5.35 -27.92 -13.09
CA GLY A 31 6.52 -27.51 -12.32
C GLY A 31 7.45 -26.58 -13.11
N ILE A 32 7.75 -26.95 -14.38
CA ILE A 32 8.54 -26.11 -15.29
C ILE A 32 7.87 -24.74 -15.50
N PHE A 33 6.55 -24.71 -15.73
CA PHE A 33 5.79 -23.45 -15.87
C PHE A 33 6.02 -22.52 -14.66
N TRP A 34 5.91 -23.05 -13.44
CA TRP A 34 6.13 -22.26 -12.24
C TRP A 34 7.57 -21.78 -12.08
N SER A 35 8.54 -22.64 -12.32
CA SER A 35 9.97 -22.30 -12.27
C SER A 35 10.32 -21.18 -13.25
N LEU A 36 9.74 -21.22 -14.46
CA LEU A 36 9.90 -20.16 -15.45
C LEU A 36 9.24 -18.85 -15.01
N ILE A 37 8.03 -18.87 -14.44
CA ILE A 37 7.36 -17.69 -13.92
C ILE A 37 8.16 -17.02 -12.80
N GLU A 38 8.65 -17.82 -11.85
CA GLU A 38 9.47 -17.31 -10.74
C GLU A 38 10.76 -16.65 -11.26
N ARG A 39 11.44 -17.31 -12.21
CA ARG A 39 12.66 -16.77 -12.81
C ARG A 39 12.40 -15.49 -13.60
N LEU A 40 11.34 -15.43 -14.40
CA LEU A 40 10.94 -14.24 -15.15
C LEU A 40 10.57 -13.06 -14.24
N CYS A 41 9.95 -13.32 -13.08
CA CYS A 41 9.69 -12.26 -12.10
C CYS A 41 10.98 -11.62 -11.59
N ASN A 42 12.04 -12.41 -11.42
CA ASN A 42 13.35 -11.93 -10.96
C ASN A 42 14.18 -11.26 -12.08
N CYS A 43 13.87 -11.54 -13.35
CA CYS A 43 14.59 -11.03 -14.53
C CYS A 43 13.77 -9.98 -15.30
N GLU A 44 12.96 -9.18 -14.63
CA GLU A 44 12.17 -8.09 -15.24
C GLU A 44 11.26 -8.55 -16.40
N ASN A 45 10.77 -9.80 -16.32
CA ASN A 45 9.96 -10.46 -17.34
C ASN A 45 10.68 -10.63 -18.69
N GLN A 46 12.00 -10.68 -18.68
CA GLN A 46 12.85 -10.91 -19.85
C GLN A 46 13.97 -11.87 -19.47
N MET A 47 14.08 -12.98 -20.17
CA MET A 47 15.08 -14.00 -19.90
C MET A 47 15.57 -14.62 -21.21
N GLU A 48 16.86 -14.76 -21.40
CA GLU A 48 17.42 -15.45 -22.56
C GLU A 48 16.97 -16.91 -22.60
N ALA A 49 16.67 -17.40 -23.80
CA ALA A 49 16.20 -18.78 -24.01
C ALA A 49 17.34 -19.79 -24.03
N GLU A 50 18.08 -19.86 -22.93
CA GLU A 50 19.17 -20.84 -22.73
C GLU A 50 18.61 -22.20 -22.32
N PHE A 51 17.97 -22.91 -23.23
CA PHE A 51 17.24 -24.14 -22.92
C PHE A 51 18.10 -25.25 -22.31
N GLU A 52 19.38 -25.40 -22.72
CA GLU A 52 20.32 -26.35 -22.16
C GLU A 52 20.58 -26.06 -20.67
N VAL A 53 20.85 -24.82 -20.33
CA VAL A 53 21.09 -24.39 -18.93
C VAL A 53 19.83 -24.60 -18.08
N MET A 54 18.65 -24.23 -18.60
CA MET A 54 17.38 -24.46 -17.92
C MET A 54 17.08 -25.94 -17.74
N ALA A 55 17.41 -26.79 -18.72
CA ALA A 55 17.23 -28.22 -18.63
C ALA A 55 18.07 -28.83 -17.50
N PHE A 56 19.31 -28.40 -17.38
CA PHE A 56 20.20 -28.80 -16.28
C PHE A 56 19.63 -28.34 -14.91
N GLU A 57 19.25 -27.08 -14.80
CA GLU A 57 18.72 -26.51 -13.54
C GLU A 57 17.41 -27.17 -13.10
N PHE A 58 16.48 -27.39 -14.03
CA PHE A 58 15.17 -27.97 -13.74
C PHE A 58 15.18 -29.51 -13.75
N ARG A 59 16.36 -30.13 -13.99
CA ARG A 59 16.54 -31.58 -14.07
C ARG A 59 15.56 -32.25 -15.03
N THR A 60 15.47 -31.69 -16.23
CA THR A 60 14.58 -32.13 -17.30
C THR A 60 15.28 -32.08 -18.65
N THR A 61 14.56 -32.26 -19.74
CA THR A 61 15.11 -32.19 -21.10
C THR A 61 14.84 -30.82 -21.73
N GLU A 62 15.73 -30.39 -22.64
CA GLU A 62 15.53 -29.15 -23.40
C GLU A 62 14.21 -29.17 -24.20
N ASP A 63 13.90 -30.30 -24.83
CA ASP A 63 12.68 -30.46 -25.61
C ASP A 63 11.43 -30.18 -24.79
N LEU A 64 11.40 -30.65 -23.54
CA LEU A 64 10.25 -30.41 -22.66
C LEU A 64 10.13 -28.95 -22.27
N ILE A 65 11.24 -28.26 -21.94
CA ILE A 65 11.21 -26.83 -21.64
C ILE A 65 10.78 -26.03 -22.87
N ARG A 66 11.37 -26.31 -24.03
CA ARG A 66 11.02 -25.68 -25.29
C ARG A 66 9.53 -25.87 -25.59
N ASN A 67 9.03 -27.08 -25.42
CA ASN A 67 7.61 -27.38 -25.61
C ASN A 67 6.72 -26.56 -24.66
N VAL A 68 7.08 -26.43 -23.36
CA VAL A 68 6.35 -25.60 -22.38
C VAL A 68 6.35 -24.13 -22.77
N VAL A 69 7.44 -23.61 -23.30
CA VAL A 69 7.57 -22.21 -23.69
C VAL A 69 6.76 -21.92 -24.98
N GLU A 70 6.86 -22.79 -25.97
CA GLU A 70 6.39 -22.46 -27.33
C GLU A 70 4.93 -22.92 -27.61
N ASN A 71 4.47 -24.04 -27.02
CA ASN A 71 3.26 -24.73 -27.51
C ASN A 71 1.99 -24.52 -26.70
N TYR A 72 2.05 -23.82 -25.56
CA TYR A 72 0.89 -23.61 -24.70
C TYR A 72 0.41 -22.15 -24.68
N GLY A 73 1.15 -21.21 -25.31
CA GLY A 73 0.80 -19.78 -25.35
C GLY A 73 0.78 -19.13 -23.96
N LEU A 74 1.58 -19.69 -23.03
CA LEU A 74 1.81 -19.15 -21.69
C LEU A 74 2.99 -18.18 -21.66
N PHE A 75 3.92 -18.39 -22.59
CA PHE A 75 5.12 -17.60 -22.81
C PHE A 75 5.19 -17.14 -24.27
N SER A 76 6.02 -16.15 -24.55
CA SER A 76 6.47 -15.73 -25.87
C SER A 76 7.99 -15.88 -25.92
N ASN A 77 8.52 -16.39 -27.02
CA ASN A 77 9.95 -16.47 -27.28
C ASN A 77 10.20 -15.71 -28.60
N GLU A 78 10.64 -14.47 -28.48
CA GLU A 78 10.95 -13.58 -29.58
C GLU A 78 12.41 -13.12 -29.47
N ASP A 79 13.15 -13.23 -30.57
CA ASP A 79 14.57 -12.89 -30.59
C ASP A 79 15.41 -13.55 -29.48
N ASN A 80 15.11 -14.82 -29.19
CA ASN A 80 15.73 -15.60 -28.13
C ASN A 80 15.47 -15.06 -26.69
N ILE A 81 14.43 -14.24 -26.53
CA ILE A 81 14.01 -13.70 -25.22
C ILE A 81 12.65 -14.29 -24.85
N ILE A 82 12.59 -14.95 -23.72
CA ILE A 82 11.35 -15.48 -23.13
C ILE A 82 10.69 -14.39 -22.30
N THR A 83 9.37 -14.20 -22.53
CA THR A 83 8.52 -13.30 -21.74
C THR A 83 7.19 -13.98 -21.41
N SER A 84 6.42 -13.47 -20.47
CA SER A 84 5.07 -13.96 -20.18
C SER A 84 4.07 -12.83 -19.95
N LYS A 85 2.92 -12.88 -20.65
CA LYS A 85 1.80 -11.96 -20.40
C LYS A 85 1.09 -12.19 -19.06
N LEU A 86 1.40 -13.27 -18.38
CA LEU A 86 0.87 -13.58 -17.04
C LEU A 86 1.58 -12.79 -15.94
N ILE A 87 2.80 -12.35 -16.20
CA ILE A 87 3.57 -11.50 -15.29
C ILE A 87 3.10 -10.06 -15.45
N LYS A 88 2.74 -9.47 -14.34
CA LYS A 88 2.34 -8.08 -14.28
C LYS A 88 3.51 -7.22 -13.85
N GLN A 89 3.71 -6.15 -14.56
CA GLN A 89 4.63 -5.10 -14.15
C GLN A 89 3.89 -4.13 -13.23
N ARG A 90 4.46 -3.93 -12.07
CA ARG A 90 4.05 -2.85 -11.20
C ARG A 90 5.18 -1.82 -11.25
N PRO A 91 4.94 -0.56 -11.59
CA PRO A 91 5.97 0.44 -11.38
C PRO A 91 6.40 0.31 -9.92
N LEU A 92 7.65 0.02 -9.66
CA LEU A 92 8.24 0.29 -8.37
C LEU A 92 7.98 1.77 -8.19
N LYS A 93 7.04 2.02 -7.30
CA LYS A 93 6.53 3.36 -7.09
C LYS A 93 7.74 4.27 -6.91
N GLN A 94 8.08 5.02 -7.95
CA GLN A 94 8.66 6.34 -7.77
C GLN A 94 7.58 7.18 -7.06
N ASP A 95 7.23 6.77 -5.86
CA ASP A 95 6.58 7.62 -4.91
C ASP A 95 7.66 8.57 -4.43
N SER A 96 8.09 9.33 -5.46
CA SER A 96 8.31 10.76 -5.43
C SER A 96 8.42 11.37 -4.03
N ALA A 97 9.06 12.44 -3.95
CA ALA A 97 9.24 13.40 -2.89
C ALA A 97 8.28 13.36 -1.66
N LEU A 98 7.05 12.87 -1.80
CA LEU A 98 6.08 12.79 -0.71
C LEU A 98 6.46 11.78 0.38
N PHE A 99 7.21 10.72 0.05
CA PHE A 99 7.63 9.68 0.98
C PHE A 99 9.12 9.73 1.36
N VAL A 100 9.93 10.57 0.72
CA VAL A 100 11.36 10.68 1.01
C VAL A 100 11.62 11.23 2.42
N GLU A 101 10.67 11.98 3.00
CA GLU A 101 10.78 12.50 4.38
C GLU A 101 10.31 11.55 5.48
N ILE A 102 9.84 10.34 5.14
CA ILE A 102 9.37 9.37 6.12
C ILE A 102 10.57 8.64 6.75
N LYS A 103 11.15 9.22 7.79
CA LYS A 103 12.18 8.57 8.61
C LYS A 103 11.54 7.90 9.84
N GLY A 104 11.78 6.59 10.02
CA GLY A 104 11.29 5.83 11.17
C GLY A 104 10.51 4.55 10.78
N GLY A 105 9.77 3.93 11.69
CA GLY A 105 9.04 2.67 11.50
C GLY A 105 8.09 2.65 10.31
N PHE A 106 7.52 3.79 9.95
CA PHE A 106 6.77 3.96 8.71
C PHE A 106 7.66 3.91 7.44
N ALA A 107 8.97 4.16 7.53
CA ALA A 107 9.87 4.12 6.39
C ALA A 107 10.12 2.69 5.88
N GLN A 108 10.18 1.72 6.77
CA GLN A 108 10.29 0.30 6.40
C GLN A 108 9.07 -0.22 5.63
N PHE A 109 7.89 0.39 5.86
CA PHE A 109 6.66 0.02 5.19
C PHE A 109 6.49 0.58 3.78
N LYS A 110 7.27 1.59 3.43
CA LYS A 110 7.21 2.27 2.13
C LYS A 110 7.43 1.30 0.96
N GLU A 111 8.34 0.36 1.11
CA GLU A 111 8.71 -0.59 0.06
C GLU A 111 7.72 -1.75 -0.06
N THR A 112 6.97 -2.05 0.99
CA THR A 112 6.09 -3.23 1.07
C THR A 112 4.59 -2.94 1.10
N TYR A 113 4.18 -1.65 1.21
CA TYR A 113 2.76 -1.31 1.27
C TYR A 113 2.14 -1.16 -0.12
N TYR A 114 1.29 -2.11 -0.49
CA TYR A 114 0.58 -2.19 -1.78
C TYR A 114 -0.88 -1.73 -1.73
N GLY A 115 -1.31 -1.15 -0.64
CA GLY A 115 -2.67 -0.68 -0.43
C GLY A 115 -2.96 0.73 -0.95
N ASN A 116 -4.07 1.30 -0.49
CA ASN A 116 -4.48 2.65 -0.85
C ASN A 116 -3.53 3.71 -0.26
N LYS A 117 -2.83 4.43 -1.15
CA LYS A 117 -1.85 5.46 -0.79
C LYS A 117 -2.45 6.60 0.03
N THR A 118 -3.67 6.97 -0.24
CA THR A 118 -4.41 8.02 0.45
C THR A 118 -4.58 7.68 1.92
N TYR A 119 -4.97 6.44 2.24
CA TYR A 119 -5.12 6.00 3.63
C TYR A 119 -3.78 5.92 4.36
N LEU A 120 -2.73 5.47 3.65
CA LEU A 120 -1.38 5.47 4.19
C LEU A 120 -0.89 6.89 4.50
N LEU A 121 -1.12 7.85 3.60
CA LEU A 121 -0.72 9.25 3.80
C LEU A 121 -1.40 9.86 5.03
N ILE A 122 -2.69 9.61 5.23
CA ILE A 122 -3.43 10.08 6.41
C ILE A 122 -2.89 9.43 7.68
N ALA A 123 -2.77 8.11 7.70
CA ALA A 123 -2.26 7.37 8.86
C ALA A 123 -0.85 7.84 9.24
N TYR A 124 0.03 8.01 8.26
CA TYR A 124 1.36 8.56 8.45
C TYR A 124 1.34 9.98 9.00
N SER A 125 0.50 10.86 8.44
CA SER A 125 0.43 12.26 8.87
C SER A 125 0.02 12.36 10.35
N PHE A 126 -0.96 11.58 10.79
CA PHE A 126 -1.31 11.48 12.22
C PHE A 126 -0.16 10.95 13.06
N TRP A 127 0.47 9.84 12.64
CA TRP A 127 1.62 9.30 13.34
C TRP A 127 2.75 10.33 13.48
N ASN A 128 3.07 11.04 12.42
CA ASN A 128 4.14 12.05 12.39
C ASN A 128 3.88 13.22 13.36
N VAL A 129 2.63 13.65 13.48
CA VAL A 129 2.26 14.69 14.45
C VAL A 129 2.44 14.19 15.88
N TRP A 130 1.97 12.98 16.19
CA TRP A 130 2.09 12.42 17.54
C TRP A 130 3.53 12.06 17.93
N ILE A 131 4.31 11.45 17.01
CA ILE A 131 5.71 11.07 17.32
C ILE A 131 6.61 12.29 17.51
N LYS A 132 6.37 13.37 16.75
CA LYS A 132 7.11 14.63 16.93
C LYS A 132 6.81 15.29 18.26
N ALA A 133 5.57 15.26 18.71
CA ALA A 133 5.17 15.82 19.98
C ALA A 133 5.61 14.95 21.17
N ASN A 134 5.75 13.64 20.97
CA ASN A 134 6.03 12.69 22.05
C ASN A 134 6.90 11.52 21.58
N PRO A 135 8.19 11.77 21.26
CA PRO A 135 9.06 10.81 20.60
C PRO A 135 9.35 9.55 21.41
N THR A 136 9.21 9.62 22.74
CA THR A 136 9.46 8.49 23.65
C THR A 136 8.22 7.64 23.91
N HIS A 137 7.06 8.03 23.42
CA HIS A 137 5.82 7.32 23.70
C HIS A 137 5.78 5.98 22.95
N ARG A 138 5.65 4.89 23.72
CA ARG A 138 5.73 3.51 23.23
C ARG A 138 4.77 3.24 22.07
N THR A 139 3.52 3.72 22.15
CA THR A 139 2.51 3.51 21.08
C THR A 139 2.96 4.03 19.72
N PHE A 140 3.71 5.14 19.68
CA PHE A 140 4.17 5.73 18.43
C PHE A 140 5.43 5.05 17.89
N GLN A 141 6.31 4.60 18.79
CA GLN A 141 7.52 3.85 18.43
C GLN A 141 7.19 2.45 17.89
N THR A 142 6.13 1.81 18.43
CA THR A 142 5.71 0.46 18.04
C THR A 142 4.46 0.44 17.16
N ALA A 143 4.12 1.58 16.55
CA ALA A 143 2.94 1.70 15.71
C ALA A 143 3.02 0.73 14.52
N LYS A 144 2.00 -0.11 14.39
CA LYS A 144 1.83 -1.01 13.25
C LYS A 144 1.10 -0.26 12.16
N VAL A 145 1.79 0.02 11.07
CA VAL A 145 1.29 0.86 9.97
C VAL A 145 0.05 0.27 9.32
N ASP A 146 0.06 -1.02 9.08
CA ASP A 146 -1.07 -1.77 8.52
C ASP A 146 -2.35 -1.59 9.35
N VAL A 147 -2.24 -1.66 10.67
CA VAL A 147 -3.36 -1.43 11.59
C VAL A 147 -3.89 -0.01 11.50
N TRP A 148 -3.01 0.99 11.46
CA TRP A 148 -3.41 2.39 11.38
C TRP A 148 -4.04 2.73 10.04
N VAL A 149 -3.53 2.15 8.96
CA VAL A 149 -4.11 2.30 7.61
C VAL A 149 -5.48 1.64 7.52
N ASP A 150 -5.65 0.46 8.13
CA ASP A 150 -6.94 -0.22 8.18
C ASP A 150 -7.96 0.56 9.02
N ASP A 151 -7.53 1.18 10.11
CA ASP A 151 -8.37 2.10 10.89
C ASP A 151 -8.85 3.30 10.05
N VAL A 152 -7.95 3.94 9.28
CA VAL A 152 -8.32 5.04 8.37
C VAL A 152 -9.28 4.55 7.30
N LYS A 153 -9.04 3.38 6.73
CA LYS A 153 -9.95 2.75 5.78
C LYS A 153 -11.35 2.58 6.37
N ARG A 154 -11.44 2.04 7.58
CA ARG A 154 -12.72 1.84 8.28
C ARG A 154 -13.43 3.16 8.58
N ILE A 155 -12.72 4.21 8.97
CA ILE A 155 -13.28 5.55 9.18
C ILE A 155 -13.97 6.03 7.90
N ILE A 156 -13.33 5.86 6.75
CA ILE A 156 -13.83 6.38 5.47
C ILE A 156 -14.89 5.46 4.86
N GLU A 157 -14.60 4.15 4.77
CA GLU A 157 -15.47 3.21 4.03
C GLU A 157 -16.62 2.67 4.87
N THR A 158 -16.40 2.41 6.16
CA THR A 158 -17.39 1.81 7.06
C THR A 158 -18.18 2.87 7.80
N ASP A 159 -17.46 3.80 8.47
CA ASP A 159 -18.09 4.83 9.29
C ASP A 159 -18.56 6.03 8.43
N LYS A 160 -18.31 5.99 7.09
CA LYS A 160 -18.72 6.97 6.09
C LYS A 160 -18.27 8.40 6.40
N GLN A 161 -17.17 8.57 7.11
CA GLN A 161 -16.64 9.86 7.42
C GLN A 161 -15.94 10.49 6.20
N PRO A 162 -16.24 11.72 5.82
CA PRO A 162 -15.52 12.41 4.75
C PRO A 162 -14.04 12.55 5.08
N ILE A 163 -13.21 12.32 4.09
CA ILE A 163 -11.75 12.38 4.25
C ILE A 163 -11.26 13.77 4.67
N GLU A 164 -11.97 14.81 4.25
CA GLU A 164 -11.71 16.20 4.60
C GLU A 164 -11.74 16.43 6.12
N ARG A 165 -12.63 15.73 6.84
CA ARG A 165 -12.67 15.79 8.31
C ARG A 165 -11.36 15.34 8.93
N LEU A 166 -10.76 14.26 8.42
CA LEU A 166 -9.48 13.77 8.89
C LEU A 166 -8.35 14.77 8.64
N VAL A 167 -8.36 15.42 7.46
CA VAL A 167 -7.36 16.44 7.11
C VAL A 167 -7.48 17.66 8.03
N VAL A 168 -8.68 18.12 8.33
CA VAL A 168 -8.91 19.27 9.20
C VAL A 168 -8.55 18.95 10.66
N ILE A 169 -8.93 17.76 11.16
CA ILE A 169 -8.53 17.28 12.49
C ILE A 169 -7.00 17.19 12.60
N LEU A 170 -6.33 16.72 11.56
CA LEU A 170 -4.87 16.66 11.53
C LEU A 170 -4.26 18.06 11.72
N LYS A 171 -4.79 19.08 11.03
CA LYS A 171 -4.31 20.47 11.19
C LYS A 171 -4.58 21.02 12.59
N TYR A 172 -5.70 20.68 13.18
CA TYR A 172 -6.00 21.00 14.57
C TYR A 172 -4.98 20.36 15.52
N PHE A 173 -4.69 19.06 15.33
CA PHE A 173 -3.69 18.35 16.13
C PHE A 173 -2.25 18.90 15.94
N GLU A 174 -1.90 19.37 14.75
CA GLU A 174 -0.63 20.07 14.53
C GLU A 174 -0.48 21.34 15.37
N LYS A 175 -1.57 22.08 15.58
CA LYS A 175 -1.59 23.26 16.47
C LYS A 175 -1.49 22.85 17.95
N CYS A 176 -2.26 21.85 18.37
CA CYS A 176 -2.14 21.27 19.72
C CYS A 176 -0.71 20.76 20.02
N ALA A 177 -0.09 20.09 19.06
CA ALA A 177 1.28 19.55 19.18
C ALA A 177 2.35 20.65 19.37
N LYS A 178 2.10 21.85 18.85
CA LYS A 178 2.99 23.02 19.04
C LYS A 178 2.79 23.71 20.38
N GLY A 179 1.84 23.27 21.21
CA GLY A 179 1.56 23.87 22.51
C GLY A 179 0.83 25.20 22.43
N ASP A 180 0.11 25.47 21.35
CA ASP A 180 -0.69 26.70 21.22
C ASP A 180 -1.86 26.67 22.21
N ALA A 181 -1.79 27.52 23.23
CA ALA A 181 -2.75 27.55 24.35
C ALA A 181 -4.18 27.90 23.90
N SER A 182 -4.37 28.43 22.70
CA SER A 182 -5.69 28.73 22.13
C SER A 182 -6.42 27.48 21.63
N TYR A 183 -5.74 26.30 21.59
CA TYR A 183 -6.30 25.03 21.16
C TYR A 183 -6.46 24.09 22.34
N ARG A 184 -7.64 23.48 22.45
CA ARG A 184 -7.90 22.46 23.48
C ARG A 184 -7.17 21.18 23.10
N ASP A 185 -6.22 20.74 23.90
CA ASP A 185 -5.38 19.58 23.61
C ASP A 185 -5.89 18.24 24.19
N PHE A 186 -7.09 18.25 24.78
CA PHE A 186 -7.69 17.07 25.40
C PHE A 186 -7.70 15.86 24.45
N TRP A 187 -8.24 16.05 23.25
CA TRP A 187 -8.33 14.96 22.26
C TRP A 187 -6.95 14.54 21.76
N PHE A 188 -6.06 15.49 21.52
CA PHE A 188 -4.70 15.23 21.08
C PHE A 188 -3.93 14.40 22.13
N ARG A 189 -4.14 14.67 23.42
CA ARG A 189 -3.54 13.89 24.52
C ARG A 189 -4.22 12.55 24.74
N THR A 190 -5.51 12.44 24.47
CA THR A 190 -6.30 11.24 24.75
C THR A 190 -6.19 10.20 23.62
N ILE A 191 -6.25 10.65 22.38
CA ILE A 191 -6.20 9.78 21.20
C ILE A 191 -4.75 9.54 20.80
N LYS A 192 -4.35 8.28 20.73
CA LYS A 192 -2.96 7.87 20.46
C LYS A 192 -2.82 6.98 19.21
N SER A 193 -3.89 6.83 18.41
CA SER A 193 -3.91 6.08 17.17
C SER A 193 -5.10 6.46 16.30
N CYS A 194 -5.06 6.11 15.02
CA CYS A 194 -6.21 6.31 14.14
C CYS A 194 -7.45 5.55 14.63
N GLY A 195 -7.26 4.35 15.23
CA GLY A 195 -8.37 3.60 15.85
C GLY A 195 -9.04 4.34 17.00
N GLY A 196 -8.31 5.17 17.72
CA GLY A 196 -8.86 6.02 18.79
C GLY A 196 -9.90 7.03 18.29
N LEU A 197 -9.82 7.46 17.01
CA LEU A 197 -10.82 8.34 16.38
C LEU A 197 -12.17 7.62 16.21
N ARG A 198 -12.16 6.29 16.09
CA ARG A 198 -13.34 5.44 15.93
C ARG A 198 -14.02 5.05 17.24
N ASN A 199 -13.34 5.28 18.38
CA ASN A 199 -13.93 4.92 19.65
C ASN A 199 -15.27 5.63 19.83
N ASN A 200 -16.27 4.84 20.19
CA ASN A 200 -17.65 5.28 20.37
C ASN A 200 -18.02 5.28 21.85
N LYS A 201 -18.65 6.36 22.27
CA LYS A 201 -19.27 6.44 23.62
C LYS A 201 -20.68 6.98 23.45
N ASN A 202 -21.67 6.21 23.85
CA ASN A 202 -23.10 6.55 23.75
C ASN A 202 -23.57 6.82 22.30
N GLY A 203 -23.09 6.01 21.34
CA GLY A 203 -23.48 6.16 19.93
C GLY A 203 -22.74 7.25 19.15
N ILE A 204 -21.87 8.03 19.78
CA ILE A 204 -21.13 9.15 19.14
C ILE A 204 -19.64 8.78 19.06
N PHE A 205 -19.09 8.80 17.85
CA PHE A 205 -17.67 8.56 17.62
C PHE A 205 -16.81 9.74 18.12
N ASN A 206 -15.59 9.47 18.55
CA ASN A 206 -14.66 10.53 18.94
C ASN A 206 -14.41 11.53 17.81
N ILE A 207 -14.34 11.04 16.55
CA ILE A 207 -14.16 11.91 15.38
C ILE A 207 -15.25 12.99 15.29
N ASP A 208 -16.51 12.68 15.59
CA ASP A 208 -17.61 13.63 15.54
C ASP A 208 -17.47 14.70 16.66
N ARG A 209 -17.04 14.28 17.86
CA ARG A 209 -16.78 15.21 18.98
C ARG A 209 -15.61 16.14 18.71
N ILE A 210 -14.56 15.63 18.06
CA ILE A 210 -13.39 16.44 17.70
C ILE A 210 -13.79 17.45 16.63
N ILE A 211 -14.59 17.05 15.64
CA ILE A 211 -14.98 17.92 14.56
C ILE A 211 -15.85 19.09 15.06
N ASP A 212 -16.63 18.89 16.12
CA ASP A 212 -17.39 19.97 16.74
C ASP A 212 -16.45 21.06 17.33
N GLU A 213 -15.39 20.65 18.04
CA GLU A 213 -14.36 21.60 18.53
C GLU A 213 -13.59 22.26 17.39
N VAL A 214 -13.30 21.52 16.33
CA VAL A 214 -12.61 22.02 15.15
C VAL A 214 -13.47 23.05 14.42
N ASN A 215 -14.78 22.82 14.30
CA ASN A 215 -15.71 23.74 13.67
C ASN A 215 -15.88 25.03 14.50
N GLU A 216 -15.93 24.92 15.83
CA GLU A 216 -15.89 26.10 16.73
C GLU A 216 -14.62 26.94 16.45
N LYS A 217 -13.48 26.26 16.30
CA LYS A 217 -12.21 26.93 16.02
C LYS A 217 -12.16 27.58 14.65
N ILE A 218 -12.71 26.93 13.62
CA ILE A 218 -12.83 27.49 12.26
C ILE A 218 -13.66 28.79 12.27
N GLN A 219 -14.71 28.86 13.10
CA GLN A 219 -15.56 30.03 13.21
C GLN A 219 -14.91 31.20 14.00
N THR A 220 -13.97 30.88 14.90
CA THR A 220 -13.37 31.89 15.82
C THR A 220 -11.93 32.27 15.46
N ASP A 221 -11.30 31.60 14.52
CA ASP A 221 -9.90 31.79 14.12
C ASP A 221 -9.76 31.76 12.59
N ASP A 222 -9.79 32.94 11.98
CA ASP A 222 -9.68 33.11 10.53
C ASP A 222 -8.38 32.57 9.95
N GLU A 223 -7.28 32.61 10.71
CA GLU A 223 -6.00 32.05 10.26
C GLU A 223 -6.08 30.53 10.18
N PHE A 224 -6.63 29.91 11.21
CA PHE A 224 -6.85 28.47 11.19
C PHE A 224 -7.82 28.05 10.08
N ALA A 225 -8.90 28.76 9.88
CA ALA A 225 -9.85 28.50 8.80
C ALA A 225 -9.16 28.48 7.42
N LYS A 226 -8.29 29.46 7.13
CA LYS A 226 -7.50 29.52 5.89
C LYS A 226 -6.53 28.34 5.77
N VAL A 227 -5.86 27.99 6.85
CA VAL A 227 -4.92 26.85 6.88
C VAL A 227 -5.64 25.51 6.64
N ALA A 228 -6.79 25.31 7.30
CA ALA A 228 -7.61 24.12 7.15
C ALA A 228 -8.13 23.96 5.71
N LEU A 229 -8.69 25.03 5.13
CA LEU A 229 -9.19 25.05 3.75
C LEU A 229 -8.07 24.71 2.75
N LYS A 230 -6.94 25.40 2.86
CA LYS A 230 -5.77 25.16 2.01
C LYS A 230 -5.24 23.73 2.13
N ALA A 231 -5.27 23.16 3.31
CA ALA A 231 -4.84 21.76 3.54
C ALA A 231 -5.76 20.78 2.81
N VAL A 232 -7.07 20.98 2.87
CA VAL A 232 -8.06 20.17 2.15
C VAL A 232 -7.87 20.27 0.63
N GLU A 233 -7.68 21.47 0.10
CA GLU A 233 -7.42 21.69 -1.32
C GLU A 233 -6.13 21.00 -1.79
N ASN A 234 -5.05 21.16 -1.02
CA ASN A 234 -3.77 20.52 -1.33
C ASN A 234 -3.90 18.99 -1.28
N PHE A 235 -4.61 18.46 -0.29
CA PHE A 235 -4.83 17.03 -0.17
C PHE A 235 -5.58 16.47 -1.38
N LYS A 236 -6.64 17.15 -1.85
CA LYS A 236 -7.37 16.78 -3.07
C LYS A 236 -6.48 16.73 -4.31
N LYS A 237 -5.55 17.68 -4.46
CA LYS A 237 -4.59 17.71 -5.59
C LYS A 237 -3.61 16.53 -5.57
N ILE A 238 -3.31 15.97 -4.40
CA ILE A 238 -2.36 14.87 -4.24
C ILE A 238 -3.05 13.51 -4.46
N THR A 239 -4.35 13.45 -4.20
CA THR A 239 -5.11 12.18 -4.22
C THR A 239 -5.91 11.94 -5.49
N ASN A 240 -6.10 12.97 -6.32
CA ASN A 240 -6.63 12.90 -7.68
C ASN A 240 -5.51 12.72 -8.70
#